data_d18e61f30270e08db965bda92da58845
#
_entry.id   d18e61f30270e08db965bda92da58845
#
_cell.length_a   1.000
_cell.length_b   1.000
_cell.length_c   1.000
_cell.angle_alpha   90.00
_cell.angle_beta   90.00
_cell.angle_gamma   90.00
#
_symmetry.space_group_name_H-M   'P 1'
#
loop_
_entity.id
_entity.type
_entity.pdbx_description
1 polymer ?
#
loop_
_entity_poly.entity_id
_entity_poly.type
_entity_poly.pdbx_seq_one_letter_code
_entity_poly.pdbx_strand_id
1 'polypeptide(L)'
;MRSPVAGPARAGRHVLVVLVLALACLVGLITLDAQGRGSAPATARASAPIDLTGYWTAVITEDWHVRMRTAPRGDFGVGEPGVIENPGQGLLGVGPNPSARSNIPYNVVGAQAAMKWDPARDEVEGNACKAYGAPGIMRQPTHLRISWQDDNTLKIEADAGSQARLFRFGPPTDPGRMDFSNATYFPPPPAKLEPPAGVEPSLQGYSMATWTIVPAAGLVERGGSLRVVTTRLRPGYYWKNGMPYTGNAVLTEYFRLMELPDKSQWIRMTQIVEDPEYLTQPWVVNYAFKKLPDGSRWKPTPCTSR
;
A
#
# COMPACT_ATOMS: atom_id res chain seq x y z
N MET A 1 -42.37 20.09 90.20
CA MET A 1 -40.97 19.94 89.74
C MET A 1 -40.96 18.94 88.56
N ARG A 2 -40.83 19.41 87.40
CA ARG A 2 -40.74 18.54 86.19
C ARG A 2 -39.34 18.76 85.56
N SER A 3 -38.53 17.72 85.50
CA SER A 3 -37.24 17.70 84.80
C SER A 3 -37.45 17.57 83.31
N PRO A 4 -36.67 18.21 82.47
CA PRO A 4 -36.74 18.08 81.03
C PRO A 4 -35.94 16.85 80.57
N VAL A 5 -36.58 16.03 79.71
CA VAL A 5 -35.97 14.92 79.00
C VAL A 5 -35.16 15.45 77.80
N ALA A 6 -33.89 15.17 77.80
CA ALA A 6 -32.98 15.50 76.65
C ALA A 6 -33.15 14.46 75.55
N GLY A 7 -33.47 14.93 74.31
CA GLY A 7 -33.65 14.06 73.17
C GLY A 7 -32.34 13.71 72.48
N PRO A 8 -32.17 12.48 71.94
CA PRO A 8 -30.98 12.06 71.19
C PRO A 8 -31.13 12.33 69.69
N ALA A 9 -30.82 13.53 69.19
CA ALA A 9 -31.06 13.84 67.80
C ALA A 9 -29.90 14.50 67.08
N ARG A 10 -28.69 14.56 67.64
CA ARG A 10 -27.54 15.20 66.90
C ARG A 10 -26.39 14.29 66.50
N ALA A 11 -26.21 13.10 67.04
CA ALA A 11 -25.14 12.19 66.77
C ALA A 11 -25.29 11.47 65.39
N GLY A 12 -26.52 11.17 64.95
CA GLY A 12 -26.78 10.45 63.73
C GLY A 12 -26.49 11.19 62.41
N ARG A 13 -26.63 12.54 62.43
CA ARG A 13 -26.40 13.36 61.24
C ARG A 13 -24.92 13.51 60.85
N HIS A 14 -24.02 13.56 61.84
CA HIS A 14 -22.58 13.66 61.57
C HIS A 14 -21.99 12.34 61.10
N VAL A 15 -22.48 11.19 61.57
CA VAL A 15 -22.06 9.86 61.12
C VAL A 15 -22.49 9.61 59.64
N LEU A 16 -23.71 10.03 59.29
CA LEU A 16 -24.22 9.89 57.91
C LEU A 16 -23.41 10.77 56.91
N VAL A 17 -23.10 12.00 57.30
CA VAL A 17 -22.31 12.93 56.46
C VAL A 17 -20.90 12.42 56.26
N VAL A 18 -20.24 11.88 57.29
CA VAL A 18 -18.88 11.32 57.19
C VAL A 18 -18.87 10.05 56.30
N LEU A 19 -19.89 9.19 56.39
CA LEU A 19 -20.04 8.01 55.56
C LEU A 19 -20.29 8.35 54.09
N VAL A 20 -21.08 9.38 53.78
CA VAL A 20 -21.33 9.83 52.39
C VAL A 20 -20.07 10.48 51.79
N LEU A 21 -19.35 11.24 52.59
CA LEU A 21 -18.05 11.84 52.14
C LEU A 21 -16.97 10.77 51.91
N ALA A 22 -16.89 9.75 52.77
CA ALA A 22 -15.99 8.63 52.61
C ALA A 22 -16.32 7.79 51.37
N LEU A 23 -17.58 7.55 51.05
CA LEU A 23 -18.04 6.84 49.87
C LEU A 23 -17.79 7.63 48.60
N ALA A 24 -17.98 8.96 48.63
CA ALA A 24 -17.66 9.84 47.50
C ALA A 24 -16.15 9.89 47.20
N CYS A 25 -15.27 9.87 48.22
CA CYS A 25 -13.85 9.77 48.06
C CYS A 25 -13.39 8.41 47.49
N LEU A 26 -14.04 7.30 47.93
CA LEU A 26 -13.74 5.97 47.35
C LEU A 26 -14.16 5.87 45.89
N VAL A 27 -15.31 6.39 45.50
CA VAL A 27 -15.75 6.41 44.09
C VAL A 27 -14.87 7.33 43.25
N GLY A 28 -14.41 8.46 43.81
CA GLY A 28 -13.45 9.36 43.13
C GLY A 28 -12.09 8.72 42.90
N LEU A 29 -11.61 7.87 43.83
CA LEU A 29 -10.33 7.15 43.65
C LEU A 29 -10.42 6.03 42.62
N ILE A 30 -11.57 5.36 42.51
CA ILE A 30 -11.78 4.32 41.47
C ILE A 30 -11.89 4.91 40.07
N THR A 31 -12.41 6.14 39.92
CA THR A 31 -12.51 6.81 38.63
C THR A 31 -11.17 7.45 38.16
N LEU A 32 -10.28 7.79 39.08
CA LEU A 32 -8.94 8.30 38.75
C LEU A 32 -8.00 7.20 38.24
N ASP A 33 -8.12 5.96 38.69
CA ASP A 33 -7.35 4.83 38.19
C ASP A 33 -7.76 4.38 36.77
N ALA A 34 -9.01 4.69 36.35
CA ALA A 34 -9.50 4.36 35.02
C ALA A 34 -9.03 5.34 33.91
N GLN A 35 -8.55 6.53 34.26
CA GLN A 35 -8.08 7.54 33.29
C GLN A 35 -6.58 7.53 33.06
N GLY A 36 -5.81 6.71 33.75
CA GLY A 36 -4.34 6.70 33.71
C GLY A 36 -3.70 5.58 32.90
N ARG A 37 -4.46 4.57 32.44
CA ARG A 37 -3.94 3.58 31.51
C ARG A 37 -4.20 4.06 30.08
N GLY A 38 -3.30 4.85 29.53
CA GLY A 38 -3.25 5.09 28.10
C GLY A 38 -3.35 3.73 27.41
N SER A 39 -4.42 3.48 26.65
CA SER A 39 -4.51 2.26 25.86
C SER A 39 -3.25 2.18 25.00
N ALA A 40 -2.60 1.00 24.99
CA ALA A 40 -1.45 0.79 24.11
C ALA A 40 -1.84 1.22 22.70
N PRO A 41 -0.93 1.89 21.97
CA PRO A 41 -1.23 2.34 20.61
C PRO A 41 -1.73 1.16 19.78
N ALA A 42 -2.85 1.36 19.07
CA ALA A 42 -3.44 0.31 18.27
C ALA A 42 -2.44 -0.18 17.22
N THR A 43 -2.31 -1.51 17.06
CA THR A 43 -1.45 -2.08 16.01
C THR A 43 -1.98 -1.73 14.62
N ALA A 44 -1.16 -1.83 13.61
CA ALA A 44 -1.56 -1.57 12.22
C ALA A 44 -2.73 -2.47 11.78
N ARG A 45 -2.71 -3.72 12.22
CA ARG A 45 -3.79 -4.69 11.97
C ARG A 45 -5.09 -4.30 12.68
N ALA A 46 -5.02 -3.91 13.93
CA ALA A 46 -6.21 -3.51 14.71
C ALA A 46 -6.82 -2.18 14.21
N SER A 47 -5.99 -1.29 13.64
CA SER A 47 -6.43 0.01 13.11
C SER A 47 -6.83 -0.03 11.64
N ALA A 48 -6.67 -1.16 10.94
CA ALA A 48 -6.93 -1.28 9.52
C ALA A 48 -8.37 -0.83 9.17
N PRO A 49 -8.52 0.14 8.26
CA PRO A 49 -9.85 0.60 7.83
C PRO A 49 -10.49 -0.31 6.77
N ILE A 50 -9.70 -1.17 6.15
CA ILE A 50 -10.09 -2.12 5.11
C ILE A 50 -9.37 -3.45 5.33
N ASP A 51 -10.02 -4.56 4.98
CA ASP A 51 -9.42 -5.89 5.02
C ASP A 51 -8.99 -6.33 3.64
N LEU A 52 -7.68 -6.33 3.40
CA LEU A 52 -7.07 -6.79 2.15
C LEU A 52 -6.72 -8.27 2.16
N THR A 53 -6.93 -9.00 3.26
CA THR A 53 -6.52 -10.40 3.38
C THR A 53 -7.29 -11.35 2.45
N GLY A 54 -6.68 -12.48 2.13
CA GLY A 54 -7.26 -13.50 1.28
C GLY A 54 -6.53 -13.70 -0.04
N TYR A 55 -7.22 -14.34 -0.99
CA TYR A 55 -6.71 -14.64 -2.31
C TYR A 55 -7.34 -13.73 -3.36
N TRP A 56 -6.53 -13.30 -4.31
CA TRP A 56 -6.92 -12.34 -5.33
C TRP A 56 -6.38 -12.76 -6.69
N THR A 57 -7.10 -12.48 -7.76
CA THR A 57 -6.63 -12.70 -9.13
C THR A 57 -6.45 -11.36 -9.85
N ALA A 58 -5.37 -11.20 -10.59
CA ALA A 58 -5.17 -10.04 -11.44
C ALA A 58 -6.28 -9.95 -12.48
N VAL A 59 -6.88 -8.77 -12.64
CA VAL A 59 -7.84 -8.48 -13.70
C VAL A 59 -7.10 -7.72 -14.79
N ILE A 60 -6.92 -8.39 -15.91
CA ILE A 60 -6.17 -7.87 -17.04
C ILE A 60 -7.18 -7.24 -17.98
N THR A 61 -7.40 -5.93 -17.83
CA THR A 61 -8.35 -5.16 -18.65
C THR A 61 -7.69 -4.31 -19.71
N GLU A 62 -6.39 -4.03 -19.53
CA GLU A 62 -5.58 -3.25 -20.46
C GLU A 62 -4.45 -4.13 -21.00
N ASP A 63 -4.08 -3.92 -22.22
CA ASP A 63 -2.94 -4.59 -22.88
C ASP A 63 -2.90 -6.10 -22.63
N TRP A 64 -4.07 -6.74 -22.53
CA TRP A 64 -4.15 -8.16 -22.17
C TRP A 64 -3.28 -9.03 -23.08
N HIS A 65 -3.14 -8.68 -24.34
CA HIS A 65 -2.36 -9.39 -25.34
C HIS A 65 -0.85 -9.29 -25.09
N VAL A 66 -0.37 -8.16 -24.53
CA VAL A 66 1.04 -7.97 -24.15
C VAL A 66 1.32 -8.31 -22.68
N ARG A 67 0.31 -8.28 -21.81
CA ARG A 67 0.43 -8.70 -20.40
C ARG A 67 0.49 -10.22 -20.26
N MET A 68 -0.26 -10.94 -21.11
CA MET A 68 -0.29 -12.40 -21.14
C MET A 68 0.92 -13.00 -21.86
N ARG A 69 1.61 -12.20 -22.68
CA ARG A 69 2.74 -12.62 -23.51
C ARG A 69 3.90 -11.65 -23.31
N THR A 70 5.13 -12.17 -23.43
CA THR A 70 6.31 -11.29 -23.46
C THR A 70 6.29 -10.49 -24.75
N ALA A 71 6.18 -9.17 -24.61
CA ALA A 71 6.21 -8.26 -25.74
C ALA A 71 7.62 -8.23 -26.40
N PRO A 72 7.72 -7.87 -27.67
CA PRO A 72 9.01 -7.65 -28.34
C PRO A 72 9.83 -6.58 -27.63
N ARG A 73 11.16 -6.62 -27.84
CA ARG A 73 12.05 -5.55 -27.41
C ARG A 73 11.59 -4.21 -27.98
N GLY A 74 11.55 -3.17 -27.14
CA GLY A 74 11.15 -1.83 -27.54
C GLY A 74 9.65 -1.60 -27.71
N ASP A 75 8.81 -2.61 -27.46
CA ASP A 75 7.37 -2.42 -27.34
C ASP A 75 7.05 -1.88 -25.93
N PHE A 76 6.87 -0.57 -25.84
CA PHE A 76 6.64 0.15 -24.59
C PHE A 76 5.17 0.24 -24.17
N GLY A 77 4.36 -0.55 -24.79
CA GLY A 77 2.92 -0.50 -24.64
C GLY A 77 2.30 0.50 -25.62
N VAL A 78 1.26 0.07 -26.20
CA VAL A 78 0.49 0.81 -27.17
C VAL A 78 -0.50 1.66 -26.39
N GLY A 79 -0.44 2.96 -26.59
CA GLY A 79 -1.67 3.72 -26.55
C GLY A 79 -2.59 3.07 -27.57
N GLU A 80 -3.85 3.10 -27.40
CA GLU A 80 -4.97 2.47 -28.12
C GLU A 80 -4.64 1.47 -29.26
N PRO A 81 -5.27 0.27 -29.28
CA PRO A 81 -5.11 -0.69 -30.35
C PRO A 81 -5.51 -0.03 -31.69
N GLY A 82 -4.59 0.16 -32.58
CA GLY A 82 -4.88 0.62 -33.94
C GLY A 82 -4.03 1.76 -34.48
N VAL A 83 -3.23 2.42 -33.66
CA VAL A 83 -2.37 3.53 -34.14
C VAL A 83 -0.90 3.10 -34.15
N ILE A 84 -0.54 2.21 -35.07
CA ILE A 84 0.86 2.03 -35.47
C ILE A 84 1.15 3.04 -36.59
N GLU A 85 1.34 4.27 -36.22
CA GLU A 85 1.87 5.27 -37.14
C GLU A 85 3.39 5.24 -37.09
N ASN A 86 4.01 4.54 -37.99
CA ASN A 86 5.45 4.37 -38.21
C ASN A 86 6.20 3.44 -37.24
N PRO A 87 6.51 2.20 -37.66
CA PRO A 87 7.29 1.23 -36.89
C PRO A 87 8.71 1.68 -36.53
N GLY A 88 9.27 2.68 -37.20
CA GLY A 88 10.61 3.20 -36.94
C GLY A 88 10.72 4.35 -35.95
N GLN A 89 9.62 5.01 -35.61
CA GLN A 89 9.62 6.17 -34.71
C GLN A 89 9.11 5.85 -33.29
N GLY A 90 8.48 4.69 -33.09
CA GLY A 90 7.90 4.30 -31.81
C GLY A 90 8.91 3.84 -30.76
N LEU A 91 10.12 3.52 -31.19
CA LEU A 91 11.05 2.77 -30.35
C LEU A 91 11.72 3.63 -29.26
N LEU A 92 11.91 4.90 -29.49
CA LEU A 92 12.69 5.75 -28.56
C LEU A 92 11.96 7.01 -28.08
N GLY A 93 10.74 7.24 -28.52
CA GLY A 93 10.06 8.50 -28.16
C GLY A 93 10.80 9.75 -28.65
N VAL A 94 11.78 9.62 -29.56
CA VAL A 94 12.64 10.68 -30.09
C VAL A 94 12.02 11.31 -31.34
N GLY A 95 10.74 11.65 -31.26
CA GLY A 95 10.09 12.46 -32.27
C GLY A 95 9.68 13.80 -31.67
N PRO A 96 9.16 14.73 -32.47
CA PRO A 96 8.69 16.04 -31.99
C PRO A 96 7.54 15.93 -30.95
N ASN A 97 7.04 14.73 -30.70
CA ASN A 97 6.08 14.45 -29.63
C ASN A 97 6.38 13.09 -28.98
N PRO A 98 7.40 13.00 -28.11
CA PRO A 98 7.80 11.75 -27.47
C PRO A 98 6.73 11.18 -26.51
N SER A 99 5.76 11.98 -26.07
CA SER A 99 4.72 11.59 -25.12
C SER A 99 3.55 10.82 -25.75
N ALA A 100 3.44 10.75 -27.06
CA ALA A 100 2.27 10.19 -27.71
C ALA A 100 2.27 8.65 -27.85
N ARG A 101 3.38 7.95 -27.53
CA ARG A 101 3.55 6.54 -27.92
C ARG A 101 4.17 5.62 -26.87
N SER A 102 4.56 6.12 -25.71
CA SER A 102 5.08 5.30 -24.62
C SER A 102 4.29 5.55 -23.37
N ASN A 103 3.71 4.50 -22.79
CA ASN A 103 3.10 4.59 -21.46
C ASN A 103 4.13 4.86 -20.36
N ILE A 104 5.41 4.58 -20.64
CA ILE A 104 6.52 4.84 -19.71
C ILE A 104 7.27 6.07 -20.21
N PRO A 105 7.30 7.17 -19.44
CA PRO A 105 7.90 8.44 -19.86
C PRO A 105 9.42 8.42 -19.74
N TYR A 106 10.10 7.54 -20.48
CA TYR A 106 11.55 7.45 -20.48
C TYR A 106 12.22 8.72 -21.02
N ASN A 107 13.32 9.10 -20.38
CA ASN A 107 14.30 9.97 -21.01
C ASN A 107 15.18 9.15 -21.99
N VAL A 108 16.12 9.82 -22.64
CA VAL A 108 17.02 9.19 -23.63
C VAL A 108 17.85 8.06 -23.01
N VAL A 109 18.30 8.22 -21.77
CA VAL A 109 19.13 7.23 -21.07
C VAL A 109 18.32 5.97 -20.77
N GLY A 110 17.10 6.10 -20.23
CA GLY A 110 16.20 4.99 -19.95
C GLY A 110 15.80 4.25 -21.23
N ALA A 111 15.49 4.97 -22.31
CA ALA A 111 15.18 4.38 -23.60
C ALA A 111 16.36 3.57 -24.17
N GLN A 112 17.57 4.11 -24.10
CA GLN A 112 18.79 3.40 -24.54
C GLN A 112 19.06 2.17 -23.67
N ALA A 113 18.81 2.24 -22.37
CA ALA A 113 18.95 1.09 -21.48
C ALA A 113 17.95 -0.03 -21.84
N ALA A 114 16.70 0.30 -22.17
CA ALA A 114 15.71 -0.65 -22.64
C ALA A 114 16.14 -1.40 -23.92
N MET A 115 16.82 -0.72 -24.83
CA MET A 115 17.32 -1.32 -26.07
C MET A 115 18.44 -2.35 -25.86
N LYS A 116 19.09 -2.33 -24.68
CA LYS A 116 20.16 -3.28 -24.34
C LYS A 116 19.64 -4.59 -23.73
N TRP A 117 18.32 -4.73 -23.57
CA TRP A 117 17.74 -5.93 -22.99
C TRP A 117 18.09 -7.19 -23.79
N ASP A 118 18.58 -8.18 -23.10
CA ASP A 118 18.91 -9.50 -23.62
C ASP A 118 18.40 -10.57 -22.64
N PRO A 119 17.25 -11.20 -22.94
CA PRO A 119 16.67 -12.19 -22.05
C PRO A 119 17.49 -13.48 -21.93
N ALA A 120 18.26 -13.83 -22.95
CA ALA A 120 19.14 -15.01 -22.90
C ALA A 120 20.30 -14.76 -21.91
N ARG A 121 20.84 -13.54 -21.93
CA ARG A 121 21.85 -13.15 -20.96
C ARG A 121 21.29 -13.10 -19.54
N ASP A 122 20.08 -12.56 -19.35
CA ASP A 122 19.43 -12.54 -18.03
C ASP A 122 19.23 -13.95 -17.48
N GLU A 123 18.88 -14.94 -18.31
CA GLU A 123 18.76 -16.35 -17.88
C GLU A 123 20.11 -16.91 -17.41
N VAL A 124 21.16 -16.73 -18.22
CA VAL A 124 22.52 -17.24 -17.91
C VAL A 124 23.09 -16.60 -16.64
N GLU A 125 22.84 -15.32 -16.43
CA GLU A 125 23.29 -14.55 -15.25
C GLU A 125 22.43 -14.76 -14.01
N GLY A 126 21.37 -15.60 -14.06
CA GLY A 126 20.45 -15.79 -12.94
C GLY A 126 19.53 -14.59 -12.68
N ASN A 127 19.33 -13.75 -13.66
CA ASN A 127 18.56 -12.51 -13.60
C ASN A 127 17.11 -12.65 -14.06
N ALA A 128 16.60 -13.86 -14.24
CA ALA A 128 15.24 -14.13 -14.71
C ALA A 128 14.14 -13.43 -13.90
N CYS A 129 14.39 -13.09 -12.64
CA CYS A 129 13.43 -12.41 -11.77
C CYS A 129 13.39 -10.87 -11.92
N LYS A 130 14.18 -10.25 -12.77
CA LYS A 130 14.22 -8.78 -12.89
C LYS A 130 12.86 -8.12 -13.17
N ALA A 131 11.97 -8.78 -13.91
CA ALA A 131 10.61 -8.30 -14.19
C ALA A 131 9.58 -8.65 -13.11
N TYR A 132 10.00 -9.34 -12.04
CA TYR A 132 9.14 -9.72 -10.92
C TYR A 132 9.46 -8.90 -9.67
N GLY A 133 10.25 -7.85 -9.78
CA GLY A 133 10.50 -6.88 -8.71
C GLY A 133 9.24 -6.07 -8.37
N ALA A 134 9.30 -5.33 -7.27
CA ALA A 134 8.14 -4.58 -6.78
C ALA A 134 7.46 -3.69 -7.84
N PRO A 135 8.19 -2.96 -8.70
CA PRO A 135 7.56 -2.13 -9.74
C PRO A 135 6.91 -2.91 -10.88
N GLY A 136 7.27 -4.20 -11.08
CA GLY A 136 6.78 -5.02 -12.20
C GLY A 136 5.78 -6.10 -11.80
N ILE A 137 5.83 -6.60 -10.56
CA ILE A 137 5.10 -7.81 -10.16
C ILE A 137 3.58 -7.66 -10.24
N MET A 138 3.03 -6.48 -9.92
CA MET A 138 1.58 -6.25 -9.92
C MET A 138 0.98 -6.21 -11.33
N ARG A 139 1.82 -6.06 -12.35
CA ARG A 139 1.42 -6.13 -13.76
C ARG A 139 1.32 -7.56 -14.27
N GLN A 140 2.02 -8.50 -13.65
CA GLN A 140 2.01 -9.90 -14.09
C GLN A 140 0.61 -10.51 -13.98
N PRO A 141 0.23 -11.46 -14.87
CA PRO A 141 -0.96 -12.28 -14.68
C PRO A 141 -0.72 -13.22 -13.49
N THR A 142 -1.01 -12.75 -12.29
CA THR A 142 -0.69 -13.42 -11.03
C THR A 142 -1.92 -13.58 -10.15
N HIS A 143 -1.86 -14.54 -9.25
CA HIS A 143 -2.70 -14.54 -8.06
C HIS A 143 -1.90 -13.95 -6.90
N LEU A 144 -2.59 -13.24 -6.01
CA LEU A 144 -2.01 -12.74 -4.77
C LEU A 144 -2.59 -13.50 -3.59
N ARG A 145 -1.75 -13.77 -2.61
CA ARG A 145 -2.13 -14.18 -1.26
C ARG A 145 -1.70 -13.08 -0.30
N ILE A 146 -2.68 -12.45 0.36
CA ILE A 146 -2.44 -11.36 1.29
C ILE A 146 -2.78 -11.84 2.68
N SER A 147 -1.86 -11.68 3.62
CA SER A 147 -2.03 -12.12 5.01
C SER A 147 -1.21 -11.24 5.97
N TRP A 148 -1.62 -11.15 7.21
CA TRP A 148 -0.81 -10.55 8.24
C TRP A 148 0.29 -11.53 8.68
N GLN A 149 1.55 -11.12 8.58
CA GLN A 149 2.68 -11.87 9.11
C GLN A 149 2.79 -11.69 10.63
N ASP A 150 2.53 -10.46 11.07
CA ASP A 150 2.42 -10.03 12.46
C ASP A 150 1.46 -8.83 12.54
N ASP A 151 1.31 -8.23 13.71
CA ASP A 151 0.36 -7.13 13.93
C ASP A 151 0.72 -5.82 13.20
N ASN A 152 1.96 -5.69 12.71
CA ASN A 152 2.46 -4.49 12.03
C ASN A 152 3.12 -4.79 10.67
N THR A 153 2.99 -6.02 10.17
CA THR A 153 3.55 -6.41 8.88
C THR A 153 2.51 -7.15 8.03
N LEU A 154 2.07 -6.53 6.94
CA LEU A 154 1.21 -7.17 5.94
C LEU A 154 2.10 -7.82 4.88
N LYS A 155 1.90 -9.11 4.61
CA LYS A 155 2.61 -9.88 3.60
C LYS A 155 1.75 -10.02 2.37
N ILE A 156 2.31 -9.69 1.21
CA ILE A 156 1.73 -9.96 -0.11
C ILE A 156 2.64 -10.94 -0.83
N GLU A 157 2.08 -12.07 -1.19
CA GLU A 157 2.73 -13.10 -1.99
C GLU A 157 2.11 -13.15 -3.38
N ALA A 158 2.93 -13.29 -4.41
CA ALA A 158 2.52 -13.48 -5.78
C ALA A 158 2.94 -14.88 -6.24
N ASP A 159 2.04 -15.62 -6.86
CA ASP A 159 2.37 -16.96 -7.39
C ASP A 159 3.25 -16.88 -8.63
N ALA A 160 3.10 -15.86 -9.48
CA ALA A 160 4.02 -15.60 -10.57
C ALA A 160 5.41 -15.23 -10.05
N GLY A 161 6.41 -16.02 -10.39
CA GLY A 161 7.78 -15.85 -9.92
C GLY A 161 8.00 -16.21 -8.45
N SER A 162 6.98 -16.71 -7.74
CA SER A 162 7.04 -17.07 -6.31
C SER A 162 7.62 -15.96 -5.44
N GLN A 163 7.11 -14.73 -5.60
CA GLN A 163 7.62 -13.54 -4.93
C GLN A 163 6.84 -13.22 -3.66
N ALA A 164 7.50 -12.59 -2.69
CA ALA A 164 6.87 -12.09 -1.48
C ALA A 164 7.35 -10.68 -1.15
N ARG A 165 6.41 -9.81 -0.75
CA ARG A 165 6.66 -8.44 -0.29
C ARG A 165 6.13 -8.26 1.13
N LEU A 166 6.87 -7.54 1.95
CA LEU A 166 6.51 -7.24 3.33
C LEU A 166 6.24 -5.73 3.45
N PHE A 167 5.00 -5.38 3.72
CA PHE A 167 4.58 -4.00 3.98
C PHE A 167 4.64 -3.74 5.48
N ARG A 168 5.66 -3.01 5.91
CA ARG A 168 5.96 -2.76 7.32
C ARG A 168 5.34 -1.44 7.74
N PHE A 169 4.51 -1.48 8.75
CA PHE A 169 3.95 -0.29 9.35
C PHE A 169 4.91 0.23 10.40
N GLY A 170 5.20 1.54 10.34
CA GLY A 170 5.93 2.23 11.39
C GLY A 170 5.12 2.30 12.70
N PRO A 171 5.72 2.83 13.78
CA PRO A 171 4.96 3.13 14.97
C PRO A 171 3.75 3.99 14.57
N PRO A 172 2.58 3.82 15.24
CA PRO A 172 1.39 4.58 14.93
C PRO A 172 1.73 6.07 15.02
N THR A 173 1.86 6.71 13.88
CA THR A 173 1.82 8.16 13.80
C THR A 173 0.36 8.55 13.82
N ASP A 174 0.03 9.60 14.55
CA ASP A 174 -1.30 10.20 14.49
C ASP A 174 -1.69 10.31 13.00
N PRO A 175 -2.83 9.72 12.55
CA PRO A 175 -3.21 9.71 11.14
C PRO A 175 -3.47 11.11 10.57
N GLY A 176 -3.02 12.17 11.21
CA GLY A 176 -3.21 13.54 10.81
C GLY A 176 -4.70 13.82 10.64
N ARG A 177 -5.28 14.57 11.51
CA ARG A 177 -6.67 15.02 11.40
C ARG A 177 -6.84 15.69 10.04
N MET A 178 -7.66 15.10 9.16
CA MET A 178 -8.04 15.77 7.92
C MET A 178 -8.79 17.06 8.31
N ASP A 179 -8.14 18.19 8.11
CA ASP A 179 -8.79 19.49 8.27
C ASP A 179 -9.49 19.84 6.96
N PHE A 180 -10.79 19.61 6.93
CA PHE A 180 -11.64 19.99 5.80
C PHE A 180 -11.95 21.50 5.73
N SER A 181 -11.44 22.31 6.67
CA SER A 181 -11.73 23.74 6.74
C SER A 181 -10.99 24.56 5.66
N ASN A 182 -9.93 24.02 5.08
CA ASN A 182 -9.20 24.63 3.97
C ASN A 182 -9.34 23.76 2.72
N ALA A 183 -9.96 24.28 1.69
CA ALA A 183 -10.26 23.60 0.42
C ALA A 183 -9.05 23.14 -0.40
N THR A 184 -7.85 23.19 0.12
CA THR A 184 -6.63 22.65 -0.44
C THR A 184 -6.38 21.28 0.16
N TYR A 185 -7.04 20.26 -0.40
CA TYR A 185 -6.81 18.87 -0.06
C TYR A 185 -5.50 18.38 -0.69
N PHE A 186 -4.40 18.62 -0.01
CA PHE A 186 -3.21 17.80 -0.14
C PHE A 186 -3.04 17.08 1.20
N PRO A 187 -3.03 15.74 1.22
CA PRO A 187 -2.58 15.05 2.43
C PRO A 187 -1.20 15.62 2.78
N PRO A 188 -0.91 15.89 4.06
CA PRO A 188 0.41 16.35 4.45
C PRO A 188 1.43 15.39 3.83
N PRO A 189 2.55 15.91 3.31
CA PRO A 189 3.59 15.04 2.79
C PRO A 189 3.86 14.02 3.89
N PRO A 190 3.80 12.72 3.58
CA PRO A 190 4.00 11.71 4.60
C PRO A 190 5.35 11.96 5.24
N ALA A 191 5.43 11.77 6.54
CA ALA A 191 6.71 11.67 7.22
C ALA A 191 7.63 10.81 6.34
N LYS A 192 8.84 11.28 6.03
CA LYS A 192 9.80 10.54 5.23
C LYS A 192 9.98 9.18 5.90
N LEU A 193 9.31 8.17 5.35
CA LEU A 193 9.44 6.80 5.80
C LEU A 193 10.75 6.29 5.19
N GLU A 194 11.84 6.52 5.88
CA GLU A 194 13.13 6.01 5.47
C GLU A 194 13.33 4.60 6.02
N PRO A 195 13.86 3.66 5.21
CA PRO A 195 14.20 2.35 5.71
C PRO A 195 15.30 2.45 6.77
N PRO A 196 15.37 1.51 7.71
CA PRO A 196 16.48 1.44 8.65
C PRO A 196 17.83 1.44 7.95
N ALA A 197 18.86 1.93 8.63
CA ALA A 197 20.22 1.88 8.11
C ALA A 197 20.65 0.43 7.87
N GLY A 198 21.43 0.18 6.81
CA GLY A 198 21.98 -1.14 6.50
C GLY A 198 21.01 -2.08 5.76
N VAL A 199 19.85 -1.62 5.33
CA VAL A 199 18.96 -2.44 4.47
C VAL A 199 19.59 -2.59 3.08
N GLU A 200 19.91 -3.83 2.73
CA GLU A 200 20.45 -4.15 1.41
C GLU A 200 19.37 -4.04 0.30
N PRO A 201 19.73 -3.51 -0.88
CA PRO A 201 18.82 -3.45 -2.01
C PRO A 201 18.38 -4.84 -2.49
N SER A 202 17.09 -4.97 -2.81
CA SER A 202 16.51 -6.20 -3.39
C SER A 202 15.53 -5.89 -4.51
N LEU A 203 15.10 -6.89 -5.30
CA LEU A 203 14.07 -6.67 -6.32
C LEU A 203 12.73 -6.23 -5.72
N GLN A 204 12.43 -6.67 -4.48
CA GLN A 204 11.21 -6.26 -3.77
C GLN A 204 11.40 -4.98 -2.96
N GLY A 205 12.64 -4.50 -2.80
CA GLY A 205 12.97 -3.33 -2.02
C GLY A 205 12.59 -3.44 -0.55
N TYR A 206 12.49 -2.29 0.09
CA TYR A 206 11.99 -2.14 1.45
C TYR A 206 10.71 -1.29 1.43
N SER A 207 9.60 -1.87 1.85
CA SER A 207 8.28 -1.24 1.77
C SER A 207 7.81 -0.79 3.15
N MET A 208 7.55 0.51 3.28
CA MET A 208 6.93 1.14 4.44
C MET A 208 5.46 1.43 4.14
N ALA A 209 4.58 1.06 5.06
CA ALA A 209 3.14 1.14 4.89
C ALA A 209 2.50 2.09 5.89
N THR A 210 1.42 2.75 5.47
CA THR A 210 0.59 3.60 6.31
C THR A 210 -0.88 3.48 5.90
N TRP A 211 -1.78 3.48 6.87
CA TRP A 211 -3.20 3.61 6.63
C TRP A 211 -3.59 5.08 6.43
N THR A 212 -4.35 5.36 5.38
CA THR A 212 -5.14 6.60 5.29
C THR A 212 -6.55 6.24 5.73
N ILE A 213 -7.01 6.86 6.81
CA ILE A 213 -8.31 6.56 7.41
C ILE A 213 -9.27 7.71 7.06
N VAL A 214 -10.43 7.36 6.51
CA VAL A 214 -11.55 8.29 6.34
C VAL A 214 -12.52 8.02 7.49
N PRO A 215 -12.69 8.95 8.43
CA PRO A 215 -13.64 8.76 9.53
C PRO A 215 -15.06 8.72 9.01
N ALA A 216 -15.94 7.97 9.70
CA ALA A 216 -17.36 8.02 9.42
C ALA A 216 -17.91 9.43 9.68
N ALA A 217 -18.68 9.97 8.73
CA ALA A 217 -19.31 11.28 8.86
C ALA A 217 -20.68 11.27 8.18
N GLY A 218 -21.74 11.48 8.93
CA GLY A 218 -23.11 11.45 8.40
C GLY A 218 -23.45 10.09 7.77
N LEU A 219 -23.72 10.09 6.46
CA LEU A 219 -24.00 8.89 5.67
C LEU A 219 -22.73 8.20 5.12
N VAL A 220 -21.54 8.78 5.35
CA VAL A 220 -20.27 8.21 4.90
C VAL A 220 -19.79 7.21 5.94
N GLU A 221 -19.69 5.94 5.56
CA GLU A 221 -19.11 4.89 6.37
C GLU A 221 -17.60 5.10 6.55
N ARG A 222 -17.05 4.59 7.66
CA ARG A 222 -15.61 4.56 7.87
C ARG A 222 -14.95 3.78 6.74
N GLY A 223 -13.97 4.39 6.09
CA GLY A 223 -13.22 3.77 5.01
C GLY A 223 -11.75 4.13 5.07
N GLY A 224 -11.04 3.84 4.00
CA GLY A 224 -9.64 4.22 3.89
C GLY A 224 -8.90 3.54 2.75
N SER A 225 -7.59 3.70 2.77
CA SER A 225 -6.68 3.08 1.81
C SER A 225 -5.35 2.74 2.47
N LEU A 226 -4.67 1.76 1.91
CA LEU A 226 -3.28 1.48 2.24
C LEU A 226 -2.38 2.26 1.30
N ARG A 227 -1.44 3.03 1.85
CA ARG A 227 -0.34 3.64 1.11
C ARG A 227 0.95 2.92 1.45
N VAL A 228 1.72 2.58 0.42
CA VAL A 228 3.02 1.91 0.57
C VAL A 228 4.06 2.68 -0.22
N VAL A 229 5.20 2.97 0.40
CA VAL A 229 6.38 3.53 -0.26
C VAL A 229 7.50 2.51 -0.21
N THR A 230 8.03 2.16 -1.36
CA THR A 230 9.12 1.18 -1.51
C THR A 230 10.35 1.86 -2.07
N THR A 231 11.45 1.69 -1.37
CA THR A 231 12.80 2.15 -1.74
C THR A 231 13.78 0.98 -1.63
N ARG A 232 15.08 1.22 -1.76
CA ARG A 232 16.12 0.17 -1.72
C ARG A 232 15.86 -0.93 -2.76
N LEU A 233 15.48 -0.50 -3.96
CA LEU A 233 15.30 -1.41 -5.07
C LEU A 233 16.66 -1.80 -5.69
N ARG A 234 16.77 -3.03 -6.15
CA ARG A 234 17.78 -3.40 -7.15
C ARG A 234 17.23 -3.06 -8.53
N PRO A 235 18.07 -2.65 -9.49
CA PRO A 235 17.64 -2.46 -10.87
C PRO A 235 16.90 -3.70 -11.41
N GLY A 236 15.79 -3.46 -12.11
CA GLY A 236 14.96 -4.50 -12.66
C GLY A 236 14.15 -3.99 -13.84
N TYR A 237 13.03 -4.65 -14.15
CA TYR A 237 12.18 -4.29 -15.26
C TYR A 237 10.74 -4.07 -14.80
N TYR A 238 10.10 -3.04 -15.37
CA TYR A 238 8.65 -2.85 -15.22
C TYR A 238 7.86 -3.93 -15.96
N TRP A 239 8.38 -4.37 -17.11
CA TRP A 239 7.75 -5.34 -18.00
C TRP A 239 8.74 -6.42 -18.40
N LYS A 240 8.21 -7.59 -18.80
CA LYS A 240 9.02 -8.75 -19.22
C LYS A 240 9.75 -8.56 -20.56
N ASN A 241 9.63 -7.44 -21.21
CA ASN A 241 10.38 -7.07 -22.40
C ASN A 241 11.58 -6.13 -22.10
N GLY A 242 12.04 -6.12 -20.86
CA GLY A 242 13.26 -5.43 -20.47
C GLY A 242 13.13 -3.92 -20.28
N MET A 243 11.92 -3.42 -19.96
CA MET A 243 11.69 -2.01 -19.67
C MET A 243 12.28 -1.67 -18.28
N PRO A 244 13.47 -1.02 -18.20
CA PRO A 244 14.25 -0.97 -16.97
C PRO A 244 13.79 0.12 -16.01
N TYR A 245 14.05 -0.11 -14.73
CA TYR A 245 14.11 0.92 -13.68
C TYR A 245 15.45 0.83 -12.94
N THR A 246 15.88 1.94 -12.33
CA THR A 246 17.14 2.01 -11.60
C THR A 246 16.98 1.63 -10.13
N GLY A 247 18.11 1.50 -9.43
CA GLY A 247 18.13 1.32 -7.98
C GLY A 247 17.66 2.54 -7.18
N ASN A 248 17.63 3.72 -7.82
CA ASN A 248 17.17 4.98 -7.22
C ASN A 248 15.66 5.23 -7.43
N ALA A 249 14.97 4.28 -8.09
CA ALA A 249 13.54 4.37 -8.25
C ALA A 249 12.81 4.32 -6.89
N VAL A 250 11.80 5.16 -6.74
CA VAL A 250 10.87 5.17 -5.62
C VAL A 250 9.51 4.75 -6.13
N LEU A 251 8.93 3.74 -5.48
CA LEU A 251 7.62 3.21 -5.82
C LEU A 251 6.62 3.60 -4.73
N THR A 252 5.59 4.36 -5.09
CA THR A 252 4.44 4.64 -4.21
C THR A 252 3.21 3.92 -4.73
N GLU A 253 2.55 3.18 -3.84
CA GLU A 253 1.37 2.38 -4.16
C GLU A 253 0.21 2.72 -3.22
N TYR A 254 -0.99 2.80 -3.79
CA TYR A 254 -2.24 3.01 -3.05
C TYR A 254 -3.17 1.84 -3.32
N PHE A 255 -3.59 1.15 -2.27
CA PHE A 255 -4.54 0.05 -2.35
C PHE A 255 -5.88 0.48 -1.77
N ARG A 256 -6.94 0.32 -2.54
CA ARG A 256 -8.33 0.57 -2.14
C ARG A 256 -9.15 -0.68 -2.33
N LEU A 257 -9.99 -0.97 -1.34
CA LEU A 257 -10.99 -2.03 -1.45
C LEU A 257 -12.29 -1.43 -1.98
N MET A 258 -12.89 -2.11 -2.95
CA MET A 258 -14.18 -1.76 -3.52
C MET A 258 -15.08 -2.99 -3.50
N GLU A 259 -16.34 -2.80 -3.15
CA GLU A 259 -17.40 -3.79 -3.35
C GLU A 259 -18.28 -3.33 -4.51
N LEU A 260 -18.48 -4.20 -5.49
CA LEU A 260 -19.37 -3.92 -6.63
C LEU A 260 -20.83 -4.31 -6.28
N PRO A 261 -21.82 -3.88 -7.08
CA PRO A 261 -23.23 -4.22 -6.84
C PRO A 261 -23.53 -5.71 -6.78
N ASP A 262 -22.74 -6.54 -7.46
CA ASP A 262 -22.80 -8.01 -7.41
C ASP A 262 -22.15 -8.64 -6.16
N LYS A 263 -21.77 -7.81 -5.18
CA LYS A 263 -21.06 -8.18 -3.95
C LYS A 263 -19.65 -8.73 -4.17
N SER A 264 -19.13 -8.68 -5.37
CA SER A 264 -17.73 -9.01 -5.60
C SER A 264 -16.82 -7.94 -5.02
N GLN A 265 -15.73 -8.38 -4.38
CA GLN A 265 -14.72 -7.49 -3.80
C GLN A 265 -13.53 -7.35 -4.75
N TRP A 266 -13.05 -6.12 -4.87
CA TRP A 266 -11.98 -5.75 -5.77
C TRP A 266 -10.95 -4.87 -5.06
N ILE A 267 -9.69 -5.17 -5.24
CA ILE A 267 -8.60 -4.23 -4.94
C ILE A 267 -8.37 -3.38 -6.18
N ARG A 268 -8.49 -2.08 -6.05
CA ARG A 268 -7.98 -1.11 -7.01
C ARG A 268 -6.67 -0.55 -6.49
N MET A 269 -5.62 -0.70 -7.28
CA MET A 269 -4.29 -0.26 -6.94
C MET A 269 -3.83 0.82 -7.92
N THR A 270 -3.29 1.92 -7.39
CA THR A 270 -2.57 2.93 -8.18
C THR A 270 -1.10 2.85 -7.81
N GLN A 271 -0.26 2.74 -8.81
CA GLN A 271 1.19 2.71 -8.68
C GLN A 271 1.76 3.98 -9.30
N ILE A 272 2.66 4.64 -8.58
CA ILE A 272 3.42 5.82 -9.03
C ILE A 272 4.89 5.47 -8.89
N VAL A 273 5.62 5.57 -9.98
CA VAL A 273 7.06 5.35 -10.00
C VAL A 273 7.77 6.65 -10.31
N GLU A 274 8.71 7.02 -9.47
CA GLU A 274 9.64 8.12 -9.65
C GLU A 274 11.03 7.55 -9.82
N ASP A 275 11.64 7.76 -10.97
CA ASP A 275 12.99 7.29 -11.29
C ASP A 275 13.76 8.43 -12.00
N PRO A 276 14.47 9.27 -11.23
CA PRO A 276 15.09 10.47 -11.76
C PRO A 276 16.18 10.20 -12.80
N GLU A 277 16.71 8.97 -12.86
CA GLU A 277 17.74 8.60 -13.85
C GLU A 277 17.13 8.23 -15.20
N TYR A 278 15.94 7.58 -15.21
CA TYR A 278 15.37 7.02 -16.42
C TYR A 278 14.07 7.68 -16.86
N LEU A 279 13.33 8.34 -15.97
CA LEU A 279 12.05 8.94 -16.29
C LEU A 279 12.13 10.47 -16.37
N THR A 280 11.36 11.07 -17.28
CA THR A 280 11.20 12.52 -17.39
C THR A 280 10.16 13.08 -16.44
N GLN A 281 9.26 12.23 -15.94
CA GLN A 281 8.19 12.55 -14.99
C GLN A 281 7.74 11.27 -14.28
N PRO A 282 7.01 11.37 -13.15
CA PRO A 282 6.43 10.19 -12.50
C PRO A 282 5.56 9.38 -13.44
N TRP A 283 5.73 8.06 -13.44
CA TRP A 283 4.89 7.14 -14.21
C TRP A 283 3.78 6.61 -13.33
N VAL A 284 2.54 6.83 -13.76
CA VAL A 284 1.33 6.43 -13.02
C VAL A 284 0.61 5.33 -13.78
N VAL A 285 0.31 4.23 -13.09
CA VAL A 285 -0.43 3.10 -13.66
C VAL A 285 -1.39 2.50 -12.63
N ASN A 286 -2.48 1.91 -13.11
CA ASN A 286 -3.49 1.29 -12.28
C ASN A 286 -3.58 -0.20 -12.55
N TYR A 287 -3.81 -0.97 -11.49
CA TYR A 287 -4.08 -2.41 -11.56
C TYR A 287 -5.33 -2.73 -10.75
N ALA A 288 -6.00 -3.81 -11.12
CA ALA A 288 -7.16 -4.31 -10.41
C ALA A 288 -7.00 -5.80 -10.10
N PHE A 289 -7.50 -6.21 -8.94
CA PHE A 289 -7.52 -7.60 -8.52
C PHE A 289 -8.92 -7.94 -8.00
N LYS A 290 -9.47 -9.06 -8.43
CA LYS A 290 -10.76 -9.58 -7.96
C LYS A 290 -10.53 -10.62 -6.89
N LYS A 291 -11.28 -10.55 -5.78
CA LYS A 291 -11.20 -11.52 -4.69
C LYS A 291 -11.64 -12.90 -5.17
N LEU A 292 -10.89 -13.91 -4.77
CA LEU A 292 -11.21 -15.31 -4.98
C LEU A 292 -11.83 -15.88 -3.68
N PRO A 293 -12.69 -16.88 -3.77
CA PRO A 293 -13.29 -17.50 -2.59
C PRO A 293 -12.26 -18.22 -1.72
N ASP A 294 -11.23 -18.77 -2.33
CA ASP A 294 -10.19 -19.55 -1.67
C ASP A 294 -8.88 -19.59 -2.46
N GLY A 295 -7.93 -20.41 -1.99
CA GLY A 295 -6.61 -20.60 -2.59
C GLY A 295 -6.52 -21.66 -3.68
N SER A 296 -7.62 -22.21 -4.20
CA SER A 296 -7.63 -23.32 -5.18
C SER A 296 -6.90 -22.97 -6.48
N ARG A 297 -6.84 -21.68 -6.83
CA ARG A 297 -6.12 -21.16 -8.00
C ARG A 297 -4.66 -20.81 -7.74
N TRP A 298 -4.19 -20.88 -6.50
CA TRP A 298 -2.81 -20.57 -6.14
C TRP A 298 -1.85 -21.58 -6.76
N LYS A 299 -0.99 -21.10 -7.67
CA LYS A 299 -0.06 -21.95 -8.41
C LYS A 299 1.30 -21.26 -8.57
N PRO A 300 2.19 -21.38 -7.59
CA PRO A 300 3.53 -20.81 -7.68
C PRO A 300 4.29 -21.28 -8.90
N THR A 301 4.89 -20.34 -9.62
CA THR A 301 5.73 -20.61 -10.78
C THR A 301 7.10 -19.97 -10.60
N PRO A 302 8.16 -20.47 -11.22
CA PRO A 302 9.45 -19.81 -11.20
C PRO A 302 9.41 -18.50 -12.01
N CYS A 303 10.42 -17.66 -11.79
CA CYS A 303 10.68 -16.53 -12.68
C CYS A 303 11.16 -17.02 -14.04
N THR A 304 10.82 -16.27 -15.08
CA THR A 304 11.35 -16.43 -16.43
C THR A 304 11.71 -15.07 -17.00
N SER A 305 12.78 -14.97 -17.79
CA SER A 305 13.17 -13.71 -18.41
C SER A 305 12.25 -13.33 -19.58
N ARG A 306 11.42 -14.29 -20.02
CA ARG A 306 10.37 -14.14 -21.04
C ARG A 306 9.06 -14.78 -20.59
#